data_5f763bb52a1d52b6c93a5fca61808aaa
#
_entry.id   5f763bb52a1d52b6c93a5fca61808aaa
#
_cell.length_a   1.000
_cell.length_b   1.000
_cell.length_c   1.000
_cell.angle_alpha   90.00
_cell.angle_beta   90.00
_cell.angle_gamma   90.00
#
_symmetry.space_group_name_H-M   'P 1'
#
loop_
_entity.id
_entity.type
_entity.pdbx_description
1 polymer ?
#
loop_
_entity_poly.entity_id
_entity_poly.type
_entity_poly.pdbx_seq_one_letter_code
_entity_poly.pdbx_strand_id
1 'polypeptide(L)'
;LRYGNFFRFRSTVRVQVGNPINVGDFIREHCDITPQEQMNLMRELLEERLRESIFYIRNDEDYEPTYEICAAVVSKQREHLESEPKYRSMRGMDVYFEANNMTVKHLDYLKRANPELSCELLRLGREAAAMRQRDGITLKSVAVRYPIFSRILKLLIFLVTLPYALATAVASLPVTLLCRFIFKKFKDQAFRNSVRYLIYLVVWPIVMLLYAIIAFV
;
A
#
# COMPACT_ATOMS: atom_id res chain seq x y z
N LEU A 1 0.17 6.64 9.48
CA LEU A 1 1.05 5.49 9.32
C LEU A 1 1.24 5.18 7.84
N ARG A 2 2.49 5.13 7.37
CA ARG A 2 2.84 4.76 5.99
C ARG A 2 3.74 3.55 6.03
N TYR A 3 3.43 2.55 5.22
CA TYR A 3 4.19 1.32 5.11
C TYR A 3 4.90 1.26 3.76
N GLY A 4 6.20 0.97 3.76
CA GLY A 4 6.95 0.78 2.52
C GLY A 4 6.55 -0.48 1.77
N ASN A 5 6.51 -1.61 2.48
CA ASN A 5 5.95 -2.88 2.01
C ASN A 5 5.59 -3.73 3.23
N PHE A 6 4.30 -3.92 3.45
CA PHE A 6 3.78 -4.65 4.61
C PHE A 6 4.30 -6.10 4.72
N PHE A 7 4.63 -6.69 3.58
CA PHE A 7 5.03 -8.11 3.51
C PHE A 7 6.56 -8.31 3.46
N ARG A 8 7.34 -7.23 3.45
CA ARG A 8 8.79 -7.31 3.36
C ARG A 8 9.42 -7.29 4.75
N PHE A 9 10.30 -8.24 5.03
CA PHE A 9 11.15 -8.21 6.21
C PHE A 9 11.98 -6.92 6.22
N ARG A 10 12.11 -6.27 7.37
CA ARG A 10 12.74 -4.94 7.54
C ARG A 10 12.10 -3.83 6.69
N SER A 11 10.79 -3.87 6.54
CA SER A 11 10.07 -2.78 5.90
C SER A 11 10.08 -1.53 6.77
N THR A 12 10.17 -0.39 6.13
CA THR A 12 10.10 0.90 6.82
C THR A 12 8.65 1.23 7.13
N VAL A 13 8.40 1.56 8.39
CA VAL A 13 7.12 2.14 8.85
C VAL A 13 7.39 3.59 9.22
N ARG A 14 6.64 4.51 8.66
CA ARG A 14 6.71 5.92 9.00
C ARG A 14 5.45 6.35 9.74
N VAL A 15 5.65 6.90 10.91
CA VAL A 15 4.60 7.53 11.71
C VAL A 15 4.75 9.04 11.54
N GLN A 16 3.69 9.69 11.08
CA GLN A 16 3.62 11.14 11.04
C GLN A 16 2.58 11.58 12.05
N VAL A 17 2.98 12.49 12.92
CA VAL A 17 2.09 13.14 13.88
C VAL A 17 1.71 14.49 13.28
N GLY A 18 0.42 14.76 13.16
CA GLY A 18 -0.11 16.05 12.73
C GLY A 18 -0.09 17.09 13.84
N ASN A 19 -0.52 18.30 13.53
CA ASN A 19 -0.71 19.34 14.52
C ASN A 19 -1.78 18.92 15.52
N PRO A 20 -1.54 19.09 16.84
CA PRO A 20 -2.51 18.72 17.86
C PRO A 20 -3.77 19.60 17.75
N ILE A 21 -4.92 19.00 18.03
CA ILE A 21 -6.19 19.71 18.17
C ILE A 21 -6.40 19.96 19.67
N ASN A 22 -6.51 21.21 20.06
CA ASN A 22 -6.86 21.55 21.44
C ASN A 22 -8.36 21.40 21.65
N VAL A 23 -8.76 20.29 22.21
CA VAL A 23 -10.18 19.96 22.43
C VAL A 23 -10.84 20.95 23.39
N GLY A 24 -10.09 21.47 24.40
CA GLY A 24 -10.62 22.46 25.35
C GLY A 24 -10.96 23.80 24.69
N ASP A 25 -10.12 24.27 23.77
CA ASP A 25 -10.40 25.49 23.01
C ASP A 25 -11.58 25.27 22.06
N PHE A 26 -11.60 24.14 21.36
CA PHE A 26 -12.71 23.78 20.48
C PHE A 26 -14.07 23.78 21.19
N ILE A 27 -14.15 23.17 22.40
CA ILE A 27 -15.39 23.13 23.18
C ILE A 27 -15.81 24.54 23.61
N ARG A 28 -14.85 25.40 23.97
CA ARG A 28 -15.14 26.79 24.37
C ARG A 28 -15.64 27.62 23.20
N GLU A 29 -15.08 27.44 22.01
CA GLU A 29 -15.51 28.15 20.80
C GLU A 29 -16.90 27.72 20.31
N HIS A 30 -17.35 26.52 20.69
CA HIS A 30 -18.64 25.96 20.28
C HIS A 30 -19.57 25.68 21.46
N CYS A 31 -19.51 26.52 22.52
CA CYS A 31 -20.31 26.32 23.71
C CYS A 31 -21.82 26.58 23.54
N ASP A 32 -22.21 27.20 22.45
CA ASP A 32 -23.58 27.60 22.08
C ASP A 32 -24.38 26.49 21.36
N ILE A 33 -23.74 25.39 21.01
CA ILE A 33 -24.36 24.26 20.33
C ILE A 33 -24.45 23.03 21.23
N THR A 34 -25.28 22.07 20.83
CA THR A 34 -25.46 20.85 21.61
C THR A 34 -24.21 19.97 21.65
N PRO A 35 -23.98 19.16 22.73
CA PRO A 35 -22.83 18.26 22.79
C PRO A 35 -22.75 17.29 21.62
N GLN A 36 -23.88 16.89 21.03
CA GLN A 36 -23.93 16.03 19.88
C GLN A 36 -23.41 16.73 18.61
N GLU A 37 -23.78 18.00 18.42
CA GLU A 37 -23.28 18.83 17.31
C GLU A 37 -21.79 19.13 17.47
N GLN A 38 -21.32 19.41 18.69
CA GLN A 38 -19.88 19.59 18.96
C GLN A 38 -19.10 18.33 18.56
N MET A 39 -19.62 17.14 18.89
CA MET A 39 -18.97 15.87 18.54
C MET A 39 -18.92 15.67 17.01
N ASN A 40 -19.98 16.03 16.30
CA ASN A 40 -20.02 15.92 14.84
C ASN A 40 -19.01 16.88 14.19
N LEU A 41 -18.95 18.14 14.62
CA LEU A 41 -17.98 19.11 14.13
C LEU A 41 -16.53 18.69 14.44
N MET A 42 -16.28 18.15 15.64
CA MET A 42 -14.96 17.63 16.00
C MET A 42 -14.55 16.46 15.10
N ARG A 43 -15.50 15.58 14.75
CA ARG A 43 -15.26 14.47 13.84
C ARG A 43 -14.93 14.97 12.44
N GLU A 44 -15.65 15.99 11.94
CA GLU A 44 -15.37 16.61 10.64
C GLU A 44 -13.99 17.25 10.61
N LEU A 45 -13.63 18.01 11.65
CA LEU A 45 -12.31 18.61 11.79
C LEU A 45 -11.21 17.56 11.82
N LEU A 46 -11.42 16.48 12.57
CA LEU A 46 -10.46 15.37 12.65
C LEU A 46 -10.32 14.68 11.28
N GLU A 47 -11.42 14.47 10.58
CA GLU A 47 -11.42 13.87 9.24
C GLU A 47 -10.64 14.74 8.25
N GLU A 48 -10.84 16.04 8.25
CA GLU A 48 -10.10 16.98 7.42
C GLU A 48 -8.59 16.93 7.70
N ARG A 49 -8.18 16.98 8.98
CA ARG A 49 -6.78 16.87 9.38
C ARG A 49 -6.15 15.54 9.01
N LEU A 50 -6.89 14.46 9.11
CA LEU A 50 -6.43 13.14 8.67
C LEU A 50 -6.28 13.07 7.14
N ARG A 51 -7.20 13.65 6.38
CA ARG A 51 -7.10 13.72 4.90
C ARG A 51 -5.85 14.45 4.44
N GLU A 52 -5.46 15.54 5.13
CA GLU A 52 -4.19 16.24 4.84
C GLU A 52 -2.95 15.34 5.01
N SER A 53 -3.02 14.39 5.94
CA SER A 53 -1.90 13.52 6.32
C SER A 53 -1.81 12.21 5.56
N ILE A 54 -2.85 11.85 4.78
CA ILE A 54 -2.90 10.61 4.01
C ILE A 54 -2.95 10.91 2.50
N PHE A 55 -2.50 9.95 1.72
CA PHE A 55 -2.80 9.93 0.29
C PHE A 55 -4.28 9.52 0.14
N TYR A 56 -5.11 10.50 -0.16
CA TYR A 56 -6.55 10.32 -0.24
C TYR A 56 -7.04 10.54 -1.67
N ILE A 57 -7.64 9.50 -2.22
CA ILE A 57 -8.45 9.57 -3.44
C ILE A 57 -9.89 9.34 -3.00
N ARG A 58 -10.82 10.18 -3.46
CA ARG A 58 -12.23 10.01 -3.16
C ARG A 58 -12.70 8.63 -3.62
N ASN A 59 -13.43 7.93 -2.77
CA ASN A 59 -13.96 6.61 -3.10
C ASN A 59 -15.28 6.76 -3.91
N ASP A 60 -15.11 7.13 -5.17
CA ASP A 60 -16.16 7.29 -6.17
C ASP A 60 -15.81 6.50 -7.44
N GLU A 61 -16.57 6.69 -8.51
CA GLU A 61 -16.34 6.04 -9.81
C GLU A 61 -14.97 6.35 -10.43
N ASP A 62 -14.36 7.46 -10.01
CA ASP A 62 -13.07 7.93 -10.48
C ASP A 62 -11.88 7.41 -9.64
N TYR A 63 -12.13 6.60 -8.60
CA TYR A 63 -11.07 6.06 -7.73
C TYR A 63 -10.01 5.27 -8.50
N GLU A 64 -10.41 4.23 -9.24
CA GLU A 64 -9.48 3.39 -10.01
C GLU A 64 -8.74 4.17 -11.11
N PRO A 65 -9.41 4.95 -11.98
CA PRO A 65 -8.72 5.74 -12.98
C PRO A 65 -7.76 6.77 -12.40
N THR A 66 -8.11 7.43 -11.30
CA THR A 66 -7.19 8.35 -10.60
C THR A 66 -5.96 7.63 -10.08
N TYR A 67 -6.13 6.43 -9.53
CA TYR A 67 -5.03 5.62 -9.03
C TYR A 67 -4.09 5.14 -10.15
N GLU A 68 -4.62 4.77 -11.33
CA GLU A 68 -3.83 4.43 -12.52
C GLU A 68 -3.04 5.64 -13.04
N ILE A 69 -3.67 6.82 -13.09
CA ILE A 69 -2.99 8.05 -13.49
C ILE A 69 -1.84 8.37 -12.53
N CYS A 70 -2.07 8.28 -11.21
CA CYS A 70 -1.04 8.47 -10.21
C CYS A 70 0.13 7.50 -10.44
N ALA A 71 -0.13 6.23 -10.68
CA ALA A 71 0.91 5.23 -10.94
C ALA A 71 1.69 5.50 -12.24
N ALA A 72 1.03 6.02 -13.28
CA ALA A 72 1.67 6.33 -14.55
C ALA A 72 2.60 7.54 -14.47
N VAL A 73 2.23 8.58 -13.70
CA VAL A 73 2.99 9.85 -13.65
C VAL A 73 3.97 9.92 -12.47
N VAL A 74 3.87 9.05 -11.47
CA VAL A 74 4.64 9.14 -10.21
C VAL A 74 6.15 9.23 -10.44
N SER A 75 6.71 8.54 -11.43
CA SER A 75 8.15 8.59 -11.71
C SER A 75 8.61 9.96 -12.20
N LYS A 76 7.85 10.56 -13.13
CA LYS A 76 8.14 11.91 -13.65
C LYS A 76 7.92 12.97 -12.58
N GLN A 77 6.84 12.85 -11.82
CA GLN A 77 6.53 13.77 -10.74
C GLN A 77 7.60 13.72 -9.63
N ARG A 78 8.13 12.53 -9.37
CA ARG A 78 9.26 12.35 -8.45
C ARG A 78 10.52 13.04 -8.94
N GLU A 79 10.89 12.88 -10.21
CA GLU A 79 12.04 13.56 -10.82
C GLU A 79 11.91 15.08 -10.70
N HIS A 80 10.70 15.61 -10.93
CA HIS A 80 10.40 17.02 -10.76
C HIS A 80 10.59 17.47 -9.31
N LEU A 81 10.04 16.74 -8.34
CA LEU A 81 10.19 17.04 -6.91
C LEU A 81 11.64 16.97 -6.45
N GLU A 82 12.41 15.97 -6.91
CA GLU A 82 13.83 15.82 -6.57
C GLU A 82 14.69 16.95 -7.14
N SER A 83 14.25 17.61 -8.22
CA SER A 83 14.93 18.77 -8.81
C SER A 83 14.67 20.09 -8.05
N GLU A 84 13.58 20.18 -7.31
CA GLU A 84 13.24 21.39 -6.57
C GLU A 84 13.97 21.47 -5.21
N PRO A 85 14.58 22.63 -4.87
CA PRO A 85 15.30 22.80 -3.61
C PRO A 85 14.48 22.52 -2.37
N LYS A 86 13.20 22.85 -2.40
CA LYS A 86 12.22 22.67 -1.30
C LYS A 86 12.08 21.21 -0.87
N TYR A 87 12.14 20.29 -1.82
CA TYR A 87 11.91 18.86 -1.58
C TYR A 87 13.18 18.02 -1.51
N ARG A 88 14.36 18.67 -1.63
CA ARG A 88 15.68 18.01 -1.66
C ARG A 88 16.01 17.18 -0.41
N SER A 89 15.39 17.50 0.72
CA SER A 89 15.51 16.75 1.98
C SER A 89 14.61 15.52 2.05
N MET A 90 13.58 15.44 1.19
CA MET A 90 12.66 14.31 1.16
C MET A 90 13.28 13.10 0.48
N ARG A 91 13.05 11.91 1.01
CA ARG A 91 13.58 10.67 0.44
C ARG A 91 12.57 9.52 0.53
N GLY A 92 12.68 8.61 -0.44
CA GLY A 92 11.95 7.36 -0.41
C GLY A 92 10.43 7.52 -0.42
N MET A 93 9.76 7.08 0.65
CA MET A 93 8.29 7.07 0.73
C MET A 93 7.65 8.46 0.73
N ASP A 94 8.36 9.48 1.23
CA ASP A 94 7.79 10.83 1.30
C ASP A 94 7.71 11.48 -0.06
N VAL A 95 8.72 11.28 -0.90
CA VAL A 95 8.71 11.77 -2.28
C VAL A 95 7.59 11.13 -3.07
N TYR A 96 7.40 9.81 -2.92
CA TYR A 96 6.27 9.11 -3.55
C TYR A 96 4.92 9.62 -3.06
N PHE A 97 4.80 9.85 -1.76
CA PHE A 97 3.58 10.37 -1.18
C PHE A 97 3.25 11.76 -1.72
N GLU A 98 4.23 12.67 -1.72
CA GLU A 98 4.04 14.03 -2.21
C GLU A 98 3.76 14.06 -3.72
N ALA A 99 4.49 13.25 -4.51
CA ALA A 99 4.24 13.10 -5.94
C ALA A 99 2.79 12.68 -6.25
N ASN A 100 2.27 11.72 -5.51
CA ASN A 100 0.89 11.26 -5.68
C ASN A 100 -0.12 12.31 -5.21
N ASN A 101 0.14 12.98 -4.08
CA ASN A 101 -0.73 14.07 -3.60
C ASN A 101 -0.80 15.24 -4.59
N MET A 102 0.33 15.63 -5.18
CA MET A 102 0.37 16.64 -6.21
C MET A 102 -0.45 16.22 -7.43
N THR A 103 -0.35 14.97 -7.85
CA THR A 103 -1.12 14.45 -8.98
C THR A 103 -2.63 14.52 -8.71
N VAL A 104 -3.08 14.12 -7.52
CA VAL A 104 -4.51 14.22 -7.14
C VAL A 104 -4.97 15.68 -7.12
N LYS A 105 -4.19 16.58 -6.49
CA LYS A 105 -4.50 18.01 -6.46
C LYS A 105 -4.58 18.62 -7.86
N HIS A 106 -3.68 18.23 -8.77
CA HIS A 106 -3.72 18.67 -10.16
C HIS A 106 -4.95 18.13 -10.90
N LEU A 107 -5.36 16.88 -10.67
CA LEU A 107 -6.59 16.34 -11.23
C LEU A 107 -7.83 17.06 -10.71
N ASP A 108 -7.89 17.36 -9.41
CA ASP A 108 -8.98 18.12 -8.81
C ASP A 108 -9.05 19.57 -9.34
N TYR A 109 -7.89 20.18 -9.59
CA TYR A 109 -7.82 21.49 -10.25
C TYR A 109 -8.30 21.38 -11.71
N LEU A 110 -7.85 20.38 -12.46
CA LEU A 110 -8.28 20.17 -13.85
C LEU A 110 -9.79 19.91 -13.98
N LYS A 111 -10.39 19.19 -13.04
CA LYS A 111 -11.85 18.99 -13.00
C LYS A 111 -12.63 20.31 -12.97
N ARG A 112 -12.04 21.37 -12.39
CA ARG A 112 -12.65 22.71 -12.30
C ARG A 112 -12.24 23.62 -13.47
N ALA A 113 -10.96 23.59 -13.86
CA ALA A 113 -10.41 24.51 -14.85
C ALA A 113 -10.63 24.05 -16.29
N ASN A 114 -10.58 22.74 -16.53
CA ASN A 114 -10.79 22.14 -17.86
C ASN A 114 -11.46 20.77 -17.72
N PRO A 115 -12.80 20.72 -17.61
CA PRO A 115 -13.54 19.48 -17.41
C PRO A 115 -13.36 18.48 -18.57
N GLU A 116 -13.22 18.96 -19.80
CA GLU A 116 -13.05 18.10 -20.98
C GLU A 116 -11.75 17.32 -20.91
N LEU A 117 -10.64 17.99 -20.61
CA LEU A 117 -9.32 17.35 -20.46
C LEU A 117 -9.32 16.38 -19.29
N SER A 118 -9.96 16.73 -18.17
CA SER A 118 -10.09 15.87 -17.00
C SER A 118 -10.89 14.60 -17.34
N CYS A 119 -11.99 14.74 -18.07
CA CYS A 119 -12.81 13.59 -18.51
C CYS A 119 -12.01 12.65 -19.41
N GLU A 120 -11.23 13.19 -20.35
CA GLU A 120 -10.37 12.42 -21.24
C GLU A 120 -9.27 11.67 -20.48
N LEU A 121 -8.60 12.31 -19.51
CA LEU A 121 -7.61 11.66 -18.66
C LEU A 121 -8.20 10.53 -17.84
N LEU A 122 -9.38 10.73 -17.26
CA LEU A 122 -10.08 9.70 -16.49
C LEU A 122 -10.54 8.54 -17.40
N ARG A 123 -10.96 8.83 -18.63
CA ARG A 123 -11.27 7.79 -19.65
C ARG A 123 -10.04 6.93 -19.93
N LEU A 124 -8.90 7.55 -20.23
CA LEU A 124 -7.63 6.85 -20.45
C LEU A 124 -7.21 6.03 -19.21
N GLY A 125 -7.40 6.58 -18.01
CA GLY A 125 -7.15 5.87 -16.77
C GLY A 125 -8.03 4.61 -16.62
N ARG A 126 -9.31 4.67 -16.98
CA ARG A 126 -10.23 3.50 -16.98
C ARG A 126 -9.81 2.45 -17.99
N GLU A 127 -9.43 2.85 -19.19
CA GLU A 127 -8.92 1.94 -20.21
C GLU A 127 -7.62 1.24 -19.76
N ALA A 128 -6.69 2.01 -19.17
CA ALA A 128 -5.45 1.46 -18.62
C ALA A 128 -5.71 0.46 -17.47
N ALA A 129 -6.64 0.76 -16.57
CA ALA A 129 -7.05 -0.13 -15.50
C ALA A 129 -7.64 -1.44 -16.05
N ALA A 130 -8.53 -1.34 -17.04
CA ALA A 130 -9.15 -2.50 -17.69
C ALA A 130 -8.10 -3.39 -18.39
N MET A 131 -7.17 -2.79 -19.15
CA MET A 131 -6.08 -3.52 -19.81
C MET A 131 -5.18 -4.21 -18.79
N ARG A 132 -4.79 -3.50 -17.73
CA ARG A 132 -3.94 -4.04 -16.65
C ARG A 132 -4.59 -5.22 -15.93
N GLN A 133 -5.88 -5.11 -15.62
CA GLN A 133 -6.64 -6.19 -14.98
C GLN A 133 -6.75 -7.41 -15.91
N ARG A 134 -7.06 -7.19 -17.19
CA ARG A 134 -7.13 -8.26 -18.19
C ARG A 134 -5.81 -9.02 -18.32
N ASP A 135 -4.69 -8.30 -18.32
CA ASP A 135 -3.36 -8.87 -18.53
C ASP A 135 -2.72 -9.36 -17.21
N GLY A 136 -3.41 -9.22 -16.07
CA GLY A 136 -2.93 -9.65 -14.74
C GLY A 136 -1.68 -8.90 -14.26
N ILE A 137 -1.45 -7.68 -14.74
CA ILE A 137 -0.26 -6.88 -14.44
C ILE A 137 -0.48 -6.06 -13.17
N THR A 138 0.50 -6.01 -12.29
CA THR A 138 0.45 -5.18 -11.07
C THR A 138 0.85 -3.73 -11.37
N LEU A 139 0.27 -2.76 -10.65
CA LEU A 139 0.63 -1.34 -10.76
C LEU A 139 2.13 -1.07 -10.59
N LYS A 140 2.81 -1.82 -9.73
CA LYS A 140 4.27 -1.71 -9.57
C LYS A 140 5.02 -2.07 -10.85
N SER A 141 4.52 -2.99 -11.65
CA SER A 141 5.15 -3.39 -12.92
C SER A 141 4.99 -2.31 -13.99
N VAL A 142 3.93 -1.50 -13.91
CA VAL A 142 3.71 -0.36 -14.80
C VAL A 142 4.57 0.84 -14.39
N ALA A 143 4.64 1.12 -13.09
CA ALA A 143 5.34 2.29 -12.55
C ALA A 143 6.88 2.20 -12.62
N VAL A 144 7.46 1.00 -12.71
CA VAL A 144 8.91 0.80 -12.66
C VAL A 144 9.41 0.07 -13.91
N ARG A 145 10.21 0.77 -14.72
CA ARG A 145 10.94 0.15 -15.82
C ARG A 145 12.21 -0.53 -15.29
N TYR A 146 12.20 -1.86 -15.26
CA TYR A 146 13.41 -2.61 -14.95
C TYR A 146 14.26 -2.79 -16.19
N PRO A 147 15.59 -2.48 -16.15
CA PRO A 147 16.48 -2.77 -17.26
C PRO A 147 16.54 -4.29 -17.51
N ILE A 148 16.71 -4.68 -18.77
CA ILE A 148 16.73 -6.10 -19.19
C ILE A 148 17.76 -6.90 -18.40
N PHE A 149 18.93 -6.31 -18.14
CA PHE A 149 19.98 -6.92 -17.34
C PHE A 149 19.50 -7.33 -15.94
N SER A 150 18.72 -6.48 -15.27
CA SER A 150 18.14 -6.80 -13.95
C SER A 150 17.14 -7.96 -14.01
N ARG A 151 16.45 -8.13 -15.14
CA ARG A 151 15.52 -9.28 -15.34
C ARG A 151 16.29 -10.57 -15.53
N ILE A 152 17.35 -10.57 -16.34
CA ILE A 152 18.22 -11.73 -16.55
C ILE A 152 18.88 -12.14 -15.24
N LEU A 153 19.43 -11.19 -14.48
CA LEU A 153 20.06 -11.47 -13.19
C LEU A 153 19.07 -12.09 -12.19
N LYS A 154 17.83 -11.57 -12.13
CA LYS A 154 16.78 -12.14 -11.28
C LYS A 154 16.41 -13.57 -11.70
N LEU A 155 16.35 -13.84 -13.00
CA LEU A 155 16.10 -15.17 -13.55
C LEU A 155 17.21 -16.15 -13.15
N LEU A 156 18.46 -15.76 -13.28
CA LEU A 156 19.61 -16.57 -12.87
C LEU A 156 19.57 -16.88 -11.36
N ILE A 157 19.34 -15.86 -10.54
CA ILE A 157 19.18 -16.05 -9.07
C ILE A 157 18.03 -17.01 -8.78
N PHE A 158 16.90 -16.87 -9.47
CA PHE A 158 15.76 -17.77 -9.31
C PHE A 158 16.12 -19.20 -9.67
N LEU A 159 16.80 -19.45 -10.80
CA LEU A 159 17.22 -20.78 -11.22
C LEU A 159 18.19 -21.43 -10.22
N VAL A 160 19.16 -20.67 -9.70
CA VAL A 160 20.11 -21.16 -8.69
C VAL A 160 19.42 -21.49 -7.37
N THR A 161 18.42 -20.69 -6.97
CA THR A 161 17.70 -20.89 -5.70
C THR A 161 16.55 -21.90 -5.82
N LEU A 162 16.17 -22.30 -7.05
CA LEU A 162 15.03 -23.20 -7.29
C LEU A 162 15.15 -24.55 -6.59
N PRO A 163 16.29 -25.28 -6.61
CA PRO A 163 16.41 -26.57 -5.92
C PRO A 163 16.17 -26.42 -4.41
N TYR A 164 16.76 -25.38 -3.81
CA TYR A 164 16.56 -25.07 -2.40
C TYR A 164 15.09 -24.71 -2.10
N ALA A 165 14.47 -23.91 -2.95
CA ALA A 165 13.06 -23.52 -2.81
C ALA A 165 12.12 -24.72 -2.91
N LEU A 166 12.43 -25.70 -3.80
CA LEU A 166 11.65 -26.94 -3.92
C LEU A 166 11.79 -27.82 -2.67
N ALA A 167 13.01 -28.01 -2.18
CA ALA A 167 13.25 -28.78 -0.98
C ALA A 167 12.53 -28.19 0.25
N THR A 168 12.63 -26.87 0.43
CA THR A 168 11.94 -26.16 1.52
C THR A 168 10.43 -26.16 1.35
N ALA A 169 9.90 -26.09 0.12
CA ALA A 169 8.47 -26.19 -0.16
C ALA A 169 7.94 -27.58 0.24
N VAL A 170 8.63 -28.66 -0.10
CA VAL A 170 8.26 -30.02 0.29
C VAL A 170 8.31 -30.16 1.81
N ALA A 171 9.39 -29.73 2.47
CA ALA A 171 9.51 -29.79 3.92
C ALA A 171 8.44 -28.97 4.65
N SER A 172 7.98 -27.87 4.07
CA SER A 172 6.93 -27.01 4.67
C SER A 172 5.50 -27.42 4.31
N LEU A 173 5.31 -28.44 3.45
CA LEU A 173 4.00 -28.90 3.01
C LEU A 173 3.01 -29.16 4.17
N PRO A 174 3.39 -29.88 5.26
CA PRO A 174 2.46 -30.17 6.36
C PRO A 174 1.90 -28.90 6.99
N VAL A 175 2.76 -27.91 7.27
CA VAL A 175 2.35 -26.64 7.87
C VAL A 175 1.52 -25.80 6.89
N THR A 176 1.89 -25.81 5.61
CA THR A 176 1.18 -25.06 4.57
C THR A 176 -0.23 -25.62 4.34
N LEU A 177 -0.38 -26.94 4.32
CA LEU A 177 -1.68 -27.59 4.19
C LEU A 177 -2.57 -27.31 5.40
N LEU A 178 -2.00 -27.36 6.61
CA LEU A 178 -2.72 -26.99 7.83
C LEU A 178 -3.21 -25.53 7.77
N CYS A 179 -2.34 -24.61 7.39
CA CYS A 179 -2.72 -23.22 7.18
C CYS A 179 -3.86 -23.08 6.16
N ARG A 180 -3.76 -23.78 5.02
CA ARG A 180 -4.78 -23.73 3.96
C ARG A 180 -6.14 -24.23 4.45
N PHE A 181 -6.14 -25.29 5.28
CA PHE A 181 -7.36 -25.85 5.87
C PHE A 181 -8.01 -24.86 6.85
N ILE A 182 -7.20 -24.26 7.74
CA ILE A 182 -7.67 -23.28 8.73
C ILE A 182 -8.21 -22.03 8.02
N PHE A 183 -7.53 -21.53 6.98
CA PHE A 183 -7.93 -20.31 6.27
C PHE A 183 -9.23 -20.42 5.48
N LYS A 184 -9.71 -21.62 5.17
CA LYS A 184 -11.04 -21.78 4.57
C LYS A 184 -12.17 -21.24 5.47
N LYS A 185 -11.95 -21.19 6.79
CA LYS A 185 -12.91 -20.70 7.78
C LYS A 185 -12.82 -19.20 8.05
N PHE A 186 -11.73 -18.53 7.63
CA PHE A 186 -11.52 -17.10 7.87
C PHE A 186 -11.97 -16.26 6.68
N LYS A 187 -12.95 -15.39 6.90
CA LYS A 187 -13.45 -14.45 5.89
C LYS A 187 -12.57 -13.22 5.74
N ASP A 188 -11.90 -12.77 6.81
CA ASP A 188 -11.11 -11.55 6.81
C ASP A 188 -9.66 -11.79 6.40
N GLN A 189 -9.23 -11.10 5.33
CA GLN A 189 -7.87 -11.21 4.80
C GLN A 189 -6.81 -10.57 5.71
N ALA A 190 -7.16 -9.55 6.49
CA ALA A 190 -6.22 -8.86 7.37
C ALA A 190 -5.66 -9.79 8.46
N PHE A 191 -6.51 -10.65 9.02
CA PHE A 191 -6.11 -11.62 10.04
C PHE A 191 -5.33 -12.82 9.50
N ARG A 192 -5.44 -13.14 8.21
CA ARG A 192 -4.77 -14.32 7.62
C ARG A 192 -3.26 -14.33 7.83
N ASN A 193 -2.61 -13.17 7.73
CA ASN A 193 -1.17 -13.08 7.89
C ASN A 193 -0.73 -13.28 9.34
N SER A 194 -1.46 -12.70 10.29
CA SER A 194 -1.18 -12.87 11.73
C SER A 194 -1.41 -14.31 12.18
N VAL A 195 -2.49 -14.93 11.74
CA VAL A 195 -2.79 -16.33 12.03
C VAL A 195 -1.76 -17.26 11.38
N ARG A 196 -1.35 -16.99 10.14
CA ARG A 196 -0.28 -17.75 9.49
C ARG A 196 1.02 -17.69 10.30
N TYR A 197 1.42 -16.51 10.71
CA TYR A 197 2.61 -16.33 11.54
C TYR A 197 2.53 -17.12 12.83
N LEU A 198 1.40 -17.08 13.52
CA LEU A 198 1.18 -17.81 14.77
C LEU A 198 1.26 -19.34 14.56
N ILE A 199 0.64 -19.85 13.51
CA ILE A 199 0.69 -21.28 13.15
C ILE A 199 2.14 -21.70 12.87
N TYR A 200 2.89 -20.94 12.08
CA TYR A 200 4.29 -21.24 11.81
C TYR A 200 5.13 -21.21 13.09
N LEU A 201 4.90 -20.24 13.97
CA LEU A 201 5.64 -20.11 15.23
C LEU A 201 5.46 -21.34 16.14
N VAL A 202 4.23 -21.89 16.21
CA VAL A 202 3.90 -23.01 17.11
C VAL A 202 4.15 -24.37 16.43
N VAL A 203 3.70 -24.53 15.19
CA VAL A 203 3.70 -25.86 14.51
C VAL A 203 5.06 -26.17 13.92
N TRP A 204 5.83 -25.18 13.46
CA TRP A 204 7.12 -25.41 12.81
C TRP A 204 8.14 -26.10 13.72
N PRO A 205 8.34 -25.71 14.99
CA PRO A 205 9.23 -26.44 15.90
C PRO A 205 8.84 -27.91 16.09
N ILE A 206 7.53 -28.20 16.15
CA ILE A 206 7.00 -29.56 16.32
C ILE A 206 7.34 -30.41 15.08
N VAL A 207 7.10 -29.84 13.88
CA VAL A 207 7.41 -30.52 12.61
C VAL A 207 8.90 -30.77 12.46
N MET A 208 9.76 -29.83 12.85
CA MET A 208 11.21 -29.98 12.84
C MET A 208 11.67 -31.09 13.79
N LEU A 209 11.08 -31.19 14.98
CA LEU A 209 11.37 -32.25 15.93
C LEU A 209 10.95 -33.62 15.38
N LEU A 210 9.81 -33.74 14.73
CA LEU A 210 9.38 -34.96 14.04
C LEU A 210 10.35 -35.34 12.92
N TYR A 211 10.80 -34.38 12.11
CA TYR A 211 11.81 -34.68 11.08
C TYR A 211 13.15 -35.12 11.67
N ALA A 212 13.57 -34.54 12.79
CA ALA A 212 14.77 -34.98 13.48
C ALA A 212 14.63 -36.44 13.96
N ILE A 213 13.51 -36.80 14.57
CA ILE A 213 13.25 -38.19 15.00
C ILE A 213 13.31 -39.17 13.81
N ILE A 214 12.64 -38.83 12.70
CA ILE A 214 12.63 -39.67 11.48
C ILE A 214 14.03 -39.80 10.88
N ALA A 215 14.88 -38.81 10.98
CA ALA A 215 16.24 -38.84 10.46
C ALA A 215 17.21 -39.66 11.35
N PHE A 216 16.86 -39.86 12.63
CA PHE A 216 17.68 -40.65 13.58
C PHE A 216 17.26 -42.11 13.66
N VAL A 217 16.12 -42.51 13.08
CA VAL A 217 15.64 -43.88 12.95
C VAL A 217 16.03 -44.45 11.59
#